data_d53fa23ca9874a4ca8140b2fedad92b1
#
_entry.id   d53fa23ca9874a4ca8140b2fedad92b1
#
_cell.length_a   1.000
_cell.length_b   1.000
_cell.length_c   1.000
_cell.angle_alpha   90.00
_cell.angle_beta   90.00
_cell.angle_gamma   90.00
#
_symmetry.space_group_name_H-M   'P 1'
#
loop_
_entity.id
_entity.type
_entity.pdbx_description
1 polymer ?
#
loop_
_entity_poly.entity_id
_entity_poly.type
_entity_poly.pdbx_seq_one_letter_code
_entity_poly.pdbx_strand_id
1 'polypeptide(L)'
;MRILIIDDHIDLIANIFAFFENRDYVLDAAQDASIALQLCQTNHYDIIVLDWMLPKMNGIDFLRQLRAEGIYTPVIMLSAKCELEDKLHGFSVGADDYLTKPFSIHELEARILALHMRNIGKKSVLQIADLELNLLTNQVIRNQKLIRLNLSEKKILVLLMRESPNIVSKERLEFAIWRDNPPDRDLLRTHIYELRKKIDANTDIKLIKTCHKVGYQIRFDE
;
A
#
# COMPACT_ATOMS: atom_id res chain seq x y z
N MET A 1 3.06 4.28 11.71
CA MET A 1 2.08 3.24 11.32
C MET A 1 0.77 3.52 12.04
N ARG A 2 -0.37 3.53 11.33
CA ARG A 2 -1.70 3.76 11.93
C ARG A 2 -2.49 2.45 11.97
N ILE A 3 -2.97 2.08 13.16
CA ILE A 3 -3.64 0.79 13.42
C ILE A 3 -5.04 1.06 13.94
N LEU A 4 -6.03 0.36 13.40
CA LEU A 4 -7.39 0.35 13.92
C LEU A 4 -7.64 -0.96 14.67
N ILE A 5 -8.08 -0.85 15.93
CA ILE A 5 -8.48 -1.98 16.78
C ILE A 5 -10.01 -2.02 16.82
N ILE A 6 -10.61 -3.14 16.43
CA ILE A 6 -12.06 -3.33 16.41
C ILE A 6 -12.40 -4.52 17.30
N ASP A 7 -12.87 -4.25 18.50
CA ASP A 7 -13.23 -5.25 19.52
C ASP A 7 -14.23 -4.59 20.47
N ASP A 8 -15.22 -5.31 20.98
CA ASP A 8 -16.19 -4.79 21.94
C ASP A 8 -15.70 -4.83 23.40
N HIS A 9 -14.58 -5.55 23.65
CA HIS A 9 -13.97 -5.66 24.96
C HIS A 9 -13.05 -4.47 25.27
N ILE A 10 -13.57 -3.51 26.03
CA ILE A 10 -12.86 -2.27 26.40
C ILE A 10 -11.52 -2.54 27.09
N ASP A 11 -11.46 -3.54 27.96
CA ASP A 11 -10.23 -3.90 28.68
C ASP A 11 -9.14 -4.42 27.75
N LEU A 12 -9.50 -5.17 26.71
CA LEU A 12 -8.56 -5.63 25.71
C LEU A 12 -8.00 -4.46 24.90
N ILE A 13 -8.87 -3.55 24.46
CA ILE A 13 -8.48 -2.32 23.78
C ILE A 13 -7.51 -1.51 24.65
N ALA A 14 -7.87 -1.27 25.93
CA ALA A 14 -7.04 -0.51 26.86
C ALA A 14 -5.65 -1.15 27.05
N ASN A 15 -5.59 -2.48 27.19
CA ASN A 15 -4.33 -3.20 27.31
C ASN A 15 -3.47 -3.08 26.04
N ILE A 16 -4.06 -3.14 24.86
CA ILE A 16 -3.36 -2.94 23.59
C ILE A 16 -2.82 -1.50 23.51
N PHE A 17 -3.63 -0.49 23.84
CA PHE A 17 -3.21 0.90 23.83
C PHE A 17 -2.06 1.16 24.81
N ALA A 18 -2.16 0.68 26.07
CA ALA A 18 -1.11 0.84 27.07
C ALA A 18 0.21 0.19 26.62
N PHE A 19 0.15 -0.98 25.96
CA PHE A 19 1.34 -1.65 25.47
C PHE A 19 2.02 -0.88 24.34
N PHE A 20 1.25 -0.24 23.47
CA PHE A 20 1.77 0.52 22.33
C PHE A 20 2.03 2.00 22.60
N GLU A 21 1.73 2.52 23.81
CA GLU A 21 1.82 3.94 24.17
C GLU A 21 3.20 4.58 23.88
N ASN A 22 4.27 3.82 24.13
CA ASN A 22 5.65 4.30 23.93
C ASN A 22 6.25 3.93 22.57
N ARG A 23 5.42 3.63 21.59
CA ARG A 23 5.84 3.27 20.23
C ARG A 23 5.34 4.31 19.24
N ASP A 24 6.02 4.45 18.11
CA ASP A 24 5.62 5.37 17.02
C ASP A 24 4.41 4.83 16.23
N TYR A 25 3.33 4.49 16.95
CA TYR A 25 2.06 4.04 16.38
C TYR A 25 0.95 5.03 16.68
N VAL A 26 0.07 5.24 15.72
CA VAL A 26 -1.19 5.95 15.93
C VAL A 26 -2.27 4.88 16.03
N LEU A 27 -2.97 4.85 17.16
CA LEU A 27 -4.01 3.87 17.43
C LEU A 27 -5.38 4.53 17.44
N ASP A 28 -6.31 3.93 16.72
CA ASP A 28 -7.74 4.22 16.83
C ASP A 28 -8.47 2.95 17.25
N ALA A 29 -9.62 3.10 17.89
CA ALA A 29 -10.45 1.98 18.30
C ALA A 29 -11.92 2.16 17.91
N ALA A 30 -12.58 1.05 17.62
CA ALA A 30 -14.01 0.97 17.42
C ALA A 30 -14.59 -0.22 18.19
N GLN A 31 -15.71 -0.02 18.87
CA GLN A 31 -16.38 -1.06 19.65
C GLN A 31 -17.47 -1.79 18.86
N ASP A 32 -17.80 -1.30 17.67
CA ASP A 32 -18.76 -1.93 16.76
C ASP A 32 -18.37 -1.70 15.29
N ALA A 33 -18.96 -2.49 14.42
CA ALA A 33 -18.72 -2.44 12.98
C ALA A 33 -19.12 -1.11 12.31
N SER A 34 -20.15 -0.42 12.84
CA SER A 34 -20.64 0.84 12.26
C SER A 34 -19.63 1.96 12.47
N ILE A 35 -19.09 2.09 13.70
CA ILE A 35 -18.03 3.04 14.02
C ILE A 35 -16.77 2.72 13.20
N ALA A 36 -16.42 1.42 13.11
CA ALA A 36 -15.28 0.96 12.36
C ALA A 36 -15.35 1.34 10.87
N LEU A 37 -16.52 1.17 10.23
CA LEU A 37 -16.73 1.55 8.83
C LEU A 37 -16.56 3.06 8.62
N GLN A 38 -17.14 3.88 9.48
CA GLN A 38 -16.98 5.34 9.40
C GLN A 38 -15.49 5.74 9.51
N LEU A 39 -14.77 5.12 10.44
CA LEU A 39 -13.34 5.38 10.60
C LEU A 39 -12.54 4.95 9.35
N CYS A 40 -12.85 3.80 8.75
CA CYS A 40 -12.18 3.33 7.53
C CYS A 40 -12.49 4.18 6.29
N GLN A 41 -13.66 4.84 6.23
CA GLN A 41 -14.03 5.75 5.15
C GLN A 41 -13.33 7.11 5.25
N THR A 42 -13.06 7.56 6.47
CA THR A 42 -12.48 8.90 6.74
C THR A 42 -10.98 8.89 6.94
N ASN A 43 -10.40 7.76 7.28
CA ASN A 43 -8.98 7.61 7.59
C ASN A 43 -8.34 6.45 6.84
N HIS A 44 -7.03 6.58 6.60
CA HIS A 44 -6.22 5.48 6.09
C HIS A 44 -5.54 4.74 7.24
N TYR A 45 -5.71 3.44 7.29
CA TYR A 45 -5.05 2.55 8.24
C TYR A 45 -4.04 1.66 7.52
N ASP A 46 -2.92 1.38 8.18
CA ASP A 46 -1.91 0.44 7.70
C ASP A 46 -2.27 -1.01 8.02
N ILE A 47 -2.93 -1.21 9.17
CA ILE A 47 -3.38 -2.52 9.69
C ILE A 47 -4.72 -2.32 10.40
N ILE A 48 -5.58 -3.33 10.29
CA ILE A 48 -6.79 -3.48 11.10
C ILE A 48 -6.65 -4.76 11.93
N VAL A 49 -6.88 -4.66 13.24
CA VAL A 49 -7.04 -5.80 14.16
C VAL A 49 -8.53 -5.91 14.44
N LEU A 50 -9.14 -7.02 14.08
CA LEU A 50 -10.59 -7.20 14.02
C LEU A 50 -11.02 -8.40 14.85
N ASP A 51 -11.87 -8.19 15.84
CA ASP A 51 -12.51 -9.32 16.51
C ASP A 51 -13.51 -10.02 15.59
N TRP A 52 -13.51 -11.35 15.67
CA TRP A 52 -14.50 -12.18 14.98
C TRP A 52 -15.92 -11.91 15.47
N MET A 53 -16.08 -11.77 16.78
CA MET A 53 -17.39 -11.64 17.44
C MET A 53 -17.65 -10.19 17.84
N LEU A 54 -18.22 -9.40 16.94
CA LEU A 54 -18.68 -8.05 17.24
C LEU A 54 -20.20 -8.01 17.50
N PRO A 55 -20.68 -7.06 18.30
CA PRO A 55 -22.11 -6.86 18.49
C PRO A 55 -22.77 -6.41 17.17
N LYS A 56 -24.00 -6.90 16.93
CA LYS A 56 -24.86 -6.58 15.76
C LYS A 56 -24.39 -7.12 14.40
N MET A 57 -23.09 -7.20 14.14
CA MET A 57 -22.51 -7.67 12.90
C MET A 57 -21.23 -8.46 13.21
N ASN A 58 -21.06 -9.66 12.72
CA ASN A 58 -19.82 -10.40 12.97
C ASN A 58 -18.64 -9.83 12.16
N GLY A 59 -17.41 -10.09 12.61
CA GLY A 59 -16.20 -9.56 11.98
C GLY A 59 -16.02 -10.00 10.52
N ILE A 60 -16.52 -11.17 10.13
CA ILE A 60 -16.48 -11.66 8.75
C ILE A 60 -17.39 -10.84 7.83
N ASP A 61 -18.60 -10.50 8.28
CA ASP A 61 -19.51 -9.68 7.48
C ASP A 61 -19.01 -8.25 7.37
N PHE A 62 -18.41 -7.70 8.43
CA PHE A 62 -17.69 -6.44 8.40
C PHE A 62 -16.55 -6.47 7.36
N LEU A 63 -15.71 -7.50 7.38
CA LEU A 63 -14.60 -7.64 6.44
C LEU A 63 -15.10 -7.73 4.99
N ARG A 64 -16.17 -8.50 4.75
CA ARG A 64 -16.79 -8.60 3.42
C ARG A 64 -17.29 -7.24 2.92
N GLN A 65 -17.95 -6.48 3.79
CA GLN A 65 -18.40 -5.13 3.46
C GLN A 65 -17.22 -4.20 3.16
N LEU A 66 -16.18 -4.22 3.99
CA LEU A 66 -14.96 -3.43 3.80
C LEU A 66 -14.31 -3.69 2.42
N ARG A 67 -14.25 -4.97 2.02
CA ARG A 67 -13.71 -5.37 0.71
C ARG A 67 -14.62 -4.94 -0.45
N ALA A 68 -15.94 -5.00 -0.27
CA ALA A 68 -16.91 -4.51 -1.26
C ALA A 68 -16.82 -2.99 -1.49
N GLU A 69 -16.43 -2.22 -0.47
CA GLU A 69 -16.14 -0.78 -0.58
C GLU A 69 -14.74 -0.46 -1.16
N GLY A 70 -13.98 -1.49 -1.58
CA GLY A 70 -12.65 -1.32 -2.19
C GLY A 70 -11.53 -1.03 -1.20
N ILE A 71 -11.76 -1.26 0.09
CA ILE A 71 -10.76 -1.04 1.14
C ILE A 71 -10.01 -2.36 1.38
N TYR A 72 -8.73 -2.40 0.96
CA TYR A 72 -7.86 -3.58 1.04
C TYR A 72 -6.79 -3.45 2.13
N THR A 73 -7.04 -2.65 3.16
CA THR A 73 -6.17 -2.60 4.35
C THR A 73 -6.00 -4.00 4.93
N PRO A 74 -4.76 -4.45 5.24
CA PRO A 74 -4.50 -5.75 5.83
C PRO A 74 -5.23 -5.93 7.16
N VAL A 75 -5.80 -7.12 7.35
CA VAL A 75 -6.63 -7.46 8.52
C VAL A 75 -6.06 -8.67 9.25
N ILE A 76 -5.84 -8.51 10.55
CA ILE A 76 -5.59 -9.62 11.50
C ILE A 76 -6.90 -9.89 12.23
N MET A 77 -7.43 -11.12 12.06
CA MET A 77 -8.62 -11.54 12.78
C MET A 77 -8.25 -12.09 14.15
N LEU A 78 -8.91 -11.58 15.20
CA LEU A 78 -8.87 -12.16 16.55
C LEU A 78 -10.03 -13.14 16.69
N SER A 79 -9.79 -14.38 17.06
CA SER A 79 -10.84 -15.40 17.17
C SER A 79 -10.64 -16.30 18.39
N ALA A 80 -11.71 -16.57 19.12
CA ALA A 80 -11.74 -17.64 20.12
C ALA A 80 -11.87 -19.04 19.48
N LYS A 81 -12.21 -19.11 18.17
CA LYS A 81 -12.41 -20.34 17.45
C LYS A 81 -11.11 -20.86 16.85
N CYS A 82 -10.76 -22.09 17.17
CA CYS A 82 -9.56 -22.76 16.68
C CYS A 82 -9.83 -23.71 15.50
N GLU A 83 -11.09 -23.87 15.07
CA GLU A 83 -11.44 -24.83 14.04
C GLU A 83 -10.90 -24.43 12.67
N LEU A 84 -10.40 -25.42 11.94
CA LEU A 84 -9.79 -25.20 10.63
C LEU A 84 -10.77 -24.57 9.64
N GLU A 85 -12.04 -24.98 9.70
CA GLU A 85 -13.10 -24.47 8.81
C GLU A 85 -13.36 -22.99 8.99
N ASP A 86 -13.38 -22.48 10.23
CA ASP A 86 -13.54 -21.05 10.51
C ASP A 86 -12.37 -20.22 9.93
N LYS A 87 -11.15 -20.70 10.09
CA LYS A 87 -9.96 -20.05 9.51
C LYS A 87 -9.99 -20.04 7.98
N LEU A 88 -10.33 -21.18 7.36
CA LEU A 88 -10.45 -21.27 5.91
C LEU A 88 -11.54 -20.34 5.36
N HIS A 89 -12.67 -20.24 6.06
CA HIS A 89 -13.74 -19.30 5.69
C HIS A 89 -13.28 -17.85 5.76
N GLY A 90 -12.60 -17.45 6.81
CA GLY A 90 -12.12 -16.08 6.94
C GLY A 90 -11.02 -15.71 5.94
N PHE A 91 -10.11 -16.64 5.59
CA PHE A 91 -9.14 -16.40 4.51
C PHE A 91 -9.84 -16.23 3.16
N SER A 92 -10.92 -16.99 2.89
CA SER A 92 -11.69 -16.85 1.65
C SER A 92 -12.39 -15.49 1.52
N VAL A 93 -12.67 -14.82 2.64
CA VAL A 93 -13.28 -13.47 2.69
C VAL A 93 -12.23 -12.34 2.62
N GLY A 94 -10.94 -12.67 2.76
CA GLY A 94 -9.85 -11.71 2.58
C GLY A 94 -9.20 -11.22 3.87
N ALA A 95 -9.21 -12.02 4.94
CA ALA A 95 -8.33 -11.82 6.08
C ALA A 95 -6.88 -12.19 5.71
N ASP A 96 -5.92 -11.45 6.23
CA ASP A 96 -4.50 -11.61 5.89
C ASP A 96 -3.74 -12.43 6.94
N ASP A 97 -4.22 -12.47 8.19
CA ASP A 97 -3.68 -13.29 9.29
C ASP A 97 -4.74 -13.57 10.35
N TYR A 98 -4.46 -14.53 11.23
CA TYR A 98 -5.31 -14.95 12.35
C TYR A 98 -4.52 -15.06 13.63
N LEU A 99 -5.14 -14.62 14.74
CA LEU A 99 -4.60 -14.76 16.08
C LEU A 99 -5.68 -15.30 17.01
N THR A 100 -5.42 -16.44 17.65
CA THR A 100 -6.40 -17.10 18.54
C THR A 100 -6.35 -16.51 19.94
N LYS A 101 -7.52 -16.20 20.49
CA LYS A 101 -7.70 -15.80 21.90
C LYS A 101 -7.67 -17.06 22.80
N PRO A 102 -6.95 -17.03 23.96
CA PRO A 102 -6.12 -15.94 24.47
C PRO A 102 -4.76 -15.87 23.74
N PHE A 103 -4.24 -14.67 23.55
CA PHE A 103 -2.97 -14.44 22.91
C PHE A 103 -2.02 -13.55 23.75
N SER A 104 -0.74 -13.64 23.46
CA SER A 104 0.24 -12.69 23.96
C SER A 104 0.20 -11.40 23.15
N ILE A 105 0.24 -10.24 23.83
CA ILE A 105 0.29 -8.95 23.13
C ILE A 105 1.57 -8.78 22.30
N HIS A 106 2.67 -9.45 22.72
CA HIS A 106 3.90 -9.54 21.90
C HIS A 106 3.70 -10.33 20.62
N GLU A 107 2.86 -11.37 20.64
CA GLU A 107 2.52 -12.11 19.43
C GLU A 107 1.71 -11.25 18.46
N LEU A 108 0.72 -10.50 18.99
CA LEU A 108 -0.03 -9.54 18.18
C LEU A 108 0.90 -8.51 17.53
N GLU A 109 1.84 -7.93 18.28
CA GLU A 109 2.82 -6.99 17.74
C GLU A 109 3.68 -7.62 16.63
N ALA A 110 4.22 -8.82 16.85
CA ALA A 110 5.03 -9.51 15.85
C ALA A 110 4.26 -9.76 14.54
N ARG A 111 2.98 -10.12 14.63
CA ARG A 111 2.10 -10.31 13.47
C ARG A 111 1.78 -9.00 12.76
N ILE A 112 1.48 -7.93 13.51
CA ILE A 112 1.28 -6.57 12.97
C ILE A 112 2.51 -6.15 12.16
N LEU A 113 3.71 -6.27 12.74
CA LEU A 113 4.95 -5.90 12.07
C LEU A 113 5.21 -6.75 10.82
N ALA A 114 5.04 -8.06 10.91
CA ALA A 114 5.24 -8.97 9.77
C ALA A 114 4.27 -8.68 8.62
N LEU A 115 3.01 -8.39 8.94
CA LEU A 115 1.99 -8.08 7.96
C LEU A 115 2.21 -6.70 7.33
N HIS A 116 2.58 -5.71 8.13
CA HIS A 116 2.94 -4.38 7.66
C HIS A 116 4.14 -4.42 6.70
N MET A 117 5.20 -5.16 7.05
CA MET A 117 6.38 -5.32 6.19
C MET A 117 6.04 -6.03 4.88
N ARG A 118 5.18 -7.06 4.90
CA ARG A 118 4.69 -7.72 3.68
C ARG A 118 3.88 -6.76 2.80
N ASN A 119 3.04 -5.92 3.41
CA ASN A 119 2.22 -4.95 2.68
C ASN A 119 3.08 -3.82 2.10
N ILE A 120 4.05 -3.31 2.85
CA ILE A 120 5.06 -2.37 2.32
C ILE A 120 5.80 -3.03 1.15
N GLY A 121 6.22 -4.29 1.29
CA GLY A 121 6.89 -5.05 0.23
C GLY A 121 6.04 -5.15 -1.04
N LYS A 122 4.75 -5.48 -0.92
CA LYS A 122 3.81 -5.53 -2.06
C LYS A 122 3.53 -4.14 -2.66
N LYS A 123 3.35 -3.11 -1.83
CA LYS A 123 3.16 -1.72 -2.28
C LYS A 123 4.46 -1.07 -2.75
N SER A 124 5.60 -1.67 -2.42
CA SER A 124 6.91 -1.13 -2.78
C SER A 124 7.37 -1.52 -4.18
N VAL A 125 6.71 -2.47 -4.83
CA VAL A 125 7.02 -2.82 -6.22
C VAL A 125 5.94 -2.26 -7.12
N LEU A 126 6.33 -1.29 -7.95
CA LEU A 126 5.51 -0.82 -9.05
C LEU A 126 5.83 -1.67 -10.27
N GLN A 127 4.80 -2.17 -10.97
CA GLN A 127 4.97 -3.00 -12.16
C GLN A 127 4.06 -2.55 -13.28
N ILE A 128 4.61 -2.41 -14.48
CA ILE A 128 3.90 -2.13 -15.72
C ILE A 128 4.52 -3.00 -16.81
N ALA A 129 3.76 -3.98 -17.30
CA ALA A 129 4.27 -5.02 -18.18
C ALA A 129 5.51 -5.72 -17.57
N ASP A 130 6.63 -5.68 -18.25
CA ASP A 130 7.92 -6.26 -17.84
C ASP A 130 8.85 -5.28 -17.08
N LEU A 131 8.37 -4.07 -16.82
CA LEU A 131 9.09 -3.05 -16.03
C LEU A 131 8.69 -3.12 -14.57
N GLU A 132 9.66 -3.33 -13.70
CA GLU A 132 9.52 -3.38 -12.26
C GLU A 132 10.39 -2.31 -11.59
N LEU A 133 9.83 -1.61 -10.62
CA LEU A 133 10.54 -0.66 -9.77
C LEU A 133 10.26 -0.98 -8.30
N ASN A 134 11.27 -1.40 -7.59
CA ASN A 134 11.19 -1.60 -6.14
C ASN A 134 11.52 -0.30 -5.41
N LEU A 135 10.53 0.28 -4.74
CA LEU A 135 10.63 1.56 -4.03
C LEU A 135 11.51 1.50 -2.76
N LEU A 136 11.67 0.31 -2.17
CA LEU A 136 12.51 0.12 -0.97
C LEU A 136 13.98 0.00 -1.36
N THR A 137 14.29 -0.88 -2.31
CA THR A 137 15.67 -1.13 -2.74
C THR A 137 16.12 -0.15 -3.83
N ASN A 138 15.18 0.62 -4.40
CA ASN A 138 15.40 1.49 -5.54
C ASN A 138 15.92 0.78 -6.81
N GLN A 139 15.72 -0.51 -6.89
CA GLN A 139 16.07 -1.29 -8.06
C GLN A 139 15.01 -1.15 -9.15
N VAL A 140 15.48 -1.01 -10.38
CA VAL A 140 14.64 -0.99 -11.58
C VAL A 140 15.04 -2.16 -12.45
N ILE A 141 14.08 -2.99 -12.82
CA ILE A 141 14.31 -4.18 -13.67
C ILE A 141 13.39 -4.08 -14.88
N ARG A 142 13.90 -4.36 -16.05
CA ARG A 142 13.12 -4.54 -17.27
C ARG A 142 13.71 -5.68 -18.11
N ASN A 143 12.85 -6.57 -18.65
CA ASN A 143 13.28 -7.79 -19.32
C ASN A 143 14.34 -8.57 -18.49
N GLN A 144 14.11 -8.72 -17.19
CA GLN A 144 15.02 -9.39 -16.24
C GLN A 144 16.42 -8.74 -16.14
N LYS A 145 16.62 -7.53 -16.67
CA LYS A 145 17.88 -6.79 -16.60
C LYS A 145 17.77 -5.62 -15.65
N LEU A 146 18.75 -5.49 -14.77
CA LEU A 146 18.86 -4.37 -13.84
C LEU A 146 19.23 -3.10 -14.63
N ILE A 147 18.45 -2.03 -14.42
CA ILE A 147 18.66 -0.72 -15.04
C ILE A 147 19.14 0.26 -13.97
N ARG A 148 20.24 0.94 -14.24
CA ARG A 148 20.76 1.99 -13.37
C ARG A 148 20.24 3.35 -13.77
N LEU A 149 19.44 3.96 -12.88
CA LEU A 149 18.91 5.30 -13.04
C LEU A 149 19.58 6.28 -12.08
N ASN A 150 19.75 7.52 -12.53
CA ASN A 150 20.11 8.61 -11.63
C ASN A 150 18.90 9.07 -10.80
N LEU A 151 19.09 9.97 -9.85
CA LEU A 151 18.05 10.40 -8.92
C LEU A 151 16.87 11.09 -9.63
N SER A 152 17.12 11.94 -10.62
CA SER A 152 16.06 12.63 -11.38
C SER A 152 15.26 11.67 -12.25
N GLU A 153 15.93 10.78 -12.99
CA GLU A 153 15.29 9.73 -13.78
C GLU A 153 14.40 8.84 -12.92
N LYS A 154 14.87 8.48 -11.70
CA LYS A 154 14.11 7.68 -10.76
C LYS A 154 12.87 8.39 -10.26
N LYS A 155 12.97 9.67 -9.86
CA LYS A 155 11.82 10.47 -9.43
C LYS A 155 10.75 10.56 -10.54
N ILE A 156 11.17 10.76 -11.78
CA ILE A 156 10.28 10.75 -12.95
C ILE A 156 9.59 9.40 -13.08
N LEU A 157 10.36 8.31 -13.06
CA LEU A 157 9.83 6.97 -13.25
C LEU A 157 8.82 6.59 -12.16
N VAL A 158 9.14 6.86 -10.89
CA VAL A 158 8.23 6.62 -9.76
C VAL A 158 6.90 7.34 -9.97
N LEU A 159 6.95 8.62 -10.36
CA LEU A 159 5.74 9.42 -10.54
C LEU A 159 4.91 8.91 -11.72
N LEU A 160 5.55 8.62 -12.86
CA LEU A 160 4.86 8.07 -14.03
C LEU A 160 4.22 6.70 -13.75
N MET A 161 4.92 5.81 -13.04
CA MET A 161 4.40 4.48 -12.72
C MET A 161 3.26 4.52 -11.70
N ARG A 162 3.28 5.46 -10.74
CA ARG A 162 2.19 5.64 -9.77
C ARG A 162 0.92 6.19 -10.39
N GLU A 163 1.06 7.05 -11.37
CA GLU A 163 -0.05 7.70 -12.05
C GLU A 163 -0.56 6.90 -13.27
N SER A 164 0.14 5.85 -13.64
CA SER A 164 -0.23 5.02 -14.80
C SER A 164 -1.68 4.51 -14.69
N PRO A 165 -2.47 4.56 -15.76
CA PRO A 165 -2.11 4.99 -17.13
C PRO A 165 -2.30 6.50 -17.39
N ASN A 166 -2.55 7.32 -16.36
CA ASN A 166 -2.85 8.74 -16.50
C ASN A 166 -1.66 9.56 -16.98
N ILE A 167 -1.94 10.72 -17.60
CA ILE A 167 -0.91 11.66 -18.03
C ILE A 167 -0.45 12.50 -16.84
N VAL A 168 0.86 12.62 -16.68
CA VAL A 168 1.50 13.51 -15.72
C VAL A 168 1.96 14.78 -16.43
N SER A 169 1.52 15.94 -15.96
CA SER A 169 1.89 17.23 -16.56
C SER A 169 3.40 17.52 -16.39
N LYS A 170 3.91 18.40 -17.26
CA LYS A 170 5.32 18.82 -17.18
C LYS A 170 5.64 19.48 -15.83
N GLU A 171 4.80 20.37 -15.40
CA GLU A 171 4.94 21.13 -14.16
C GLU A 171 5.01 20.19 -12.96
N ARG A 172 4.19 19.15 -12.96
CA ARG A 172 4.19 18.15 -11.90
C ARG A 172 5.46 17.29 -11.89
N LEU A 173 6.00 16.95 -13.06
CA LEU A 173 7.29 16.25 -13.17
C LEU A 173 8.46 17.12 -12.76
N GLU A 174 8.46 18.39 -13.17
CA GLU A 174 9.47 19.38 -12.78
C GLU A 174 9.46 19.62 -11.28
N PHE A 175 8.30 19.79 -10.67
CA PHE A 175 8.16 19.91 -9.22
C PHE A 175 8.66 18.66 -8.47
N ALA A 176 8.43 17.46 -9.00
CA ALA A 176 8.94 16.22 -8.39
C ALA A 176 10.46 16.15 -8.37
N ILE A 177 11.14 16.75 -9.36
CA ILE A 177 12.59 16.72 -9.45
C ILE A 177 13.21 17.88 -8.64
N TRP A 178 12.75 19.10 -8.88
CA TRP A 178 13.40 20.35 -8.44
C TRP A 178 12.63 21.11 -7.36
N ARG A 179 11.37 20.75 -7.07
CA ARG A 179 10.46 21.46 -6.18
C ARG A 179 10.33 22.93 -6.60
N ASP A 180 10.67 23.88 -5.72
CA ASP A 180 10.54 25.33 -5.95
C ASP A 180 11.75 25.97 -6.68
N ASN A 181 12.74 25.15 -7.08
CA ASN A 181 13.94 25.61 -7.79
C ASN A 181 14.12 24.95 -9.17
N PRO A 182 13.20 25.15 -10.12
CA PRO A 182 13.38 24.62 -11.46
C PRO A 182 14.55 25.35 -12.15
N PRO A 183 15.36 24.64 -12.96
CA PRO A 183 16.43 25.24 -13.72
C PRO A 183 15.90 26.11 -14.89
N ASP A 184 16.65 27.13 -15.28
CA ASP A 184 16.28 28.03 -16.39
C ASP A 184 16.23 27.35 -17.78
N ARG A 185 16.63 26.09 -17.87
CA ARG A 185 16.66 25.31 -19.11
C ARG A 185 15.69 24.13 -19.04
N ASP A 186 15.09 23.75 -20.16
CA ASP A 186 14.21 22.56 -20.27
C ASP A 186 15.04 21.26 -20.11
N LEU A 187 15.48 20.98 -18.89
CA LEU A 187 16.20 19.75 -18.55
C LEU A 187 15.28 18.53 -18.43
N LEU A 188 13.97 18.73 -18.27
CA LEU A 188 13.02 17.62 -18.18
C LEU A 188 13.05 16.76 -19.46
N ARG A 189 13.11 17.39 -20.63
CA ARG A 189 13.23 16.67 -21.89
C ARG A 189 14.47 15.80 -21.96
N THR A 190 15.60 16.29 -21.49
CA THR A 190 16.86 15.54 -21.43
C THR A 190 16.72 14.32 -20.52
N HIS A 191 16.15 14.50 -19.31
CA HIS A 191 15.91 13.38 -18.39
C HIS A 191 14.93 12.33 -18.96
N ILE A 192 13.87 12.76 -19.63
CA ILE A 192 12.94 11.83 -20.29
C ILE A 192 13.63 11.08 -21.44
N TYR A 193 14.46 11.75 -22.24
CA TYR A 193 15.22 11.13 -23.31
C TYR A 193 16.19 10.05 -22.77
N GLU A 194 16.97 10.38 -21.75
CA GLU A 194 17.90 9.43 -21.14
C GLU A 194 17.15 8.27 -20.46
N LEU A 195 16.03 8.54 -19.83
CA LEU A 195 15.17 7.52 -19.22
C LEU A 195 14.65 6.54 -20.29
N ARG A 196 14.15 7.05 -21.44
CA ARG A 196 13.73 6.23 -22.58
C ARG A 196 14.85 5.38 -23.12
N LYS A 197 16.04 5.96 -23.28
CA LYS A 197 17.22 5.24 -23.76
C LYS A 197 17.58 4.07 -22.86
N LYS A 198 17.34 4.17 -21.57
CA LYS A 198 17.63 3.11 -20.61
C LYS A 198 16.49 2.08 -20.52
N ILE A 199 15.25 2.55 -20.51
CA ILE A 199 14.07 1.68 -20.31
C ILE A 199 13.57 1.11 -21.65
N ASP A 200 13.46 1.91 -22.69
CA ASP A 200 12.76 1.56 -23.93
C ASP A 200 13.67 1.14 -25.10
N ALA A 201 15.00 1.32 -25.01
CA ALA A 201 15.89 1.14 -26.17
C ALA A 201 15.92 -0.27 -26.73
N ASN A 202 15.95 -1.28 -25.86
CA ASN A 202 16.14 -2.68 -26.24
C ASN A 202 14.85 -3.50 -26.08
N THR A 203 13.70 -2.86 -26.32
CA THR A 203 12.38 -3.49 -26.19
C THR A 203 11.51 -3.09 -27.38
N ASP A 204 10.69 -4.02 -27.86
CA ASP A 204 9.71 -3.74 -28.91
C ASP A 204 8.59 -2.84 -28.39
N ILE A 205 8.26 -2.99 -27.11
CA ILE A 205 7.20 -2.24 -26.44
C ILE A 205 7.79 -1.00 -25.79
N LYS A 206 7.38 0.18 -26.27
CA LYS A 206 7.76 1.47 -25.69
C LYS A 206 6.72 1.90 -24.67
N LEU A 207 7.11 1.95 -23.41
CA LEU A 207 6.20 2.27 -22.30
C LEU A 207 6.03 3.76 -22.08
N ILE A 208 7.11 4.57 -22.24
CA ILE A 208 7.06 6.00 -21.97
C ILE A 208 6.55 6.74 -23.21
N LYS A 209 5.34 7.31 -23.10
CA LYS A 209 4.68 8.07 -24.18
C LYS A 209 4.76 9.57 -23.94
N THR A 210 4.81 10.35 -25.00
CA THR A 210 4.67 11.81 -24.94
C THR A 210 3.24 12.19 -25.31
N CYS A 211 2.59 12.95 -24.44
CA CYS A 211 1.31 13.59 -24.72
C CYS A 211 1.58 15.05 -25.09
N HIS A 212 1.55 15.35 -26.39
CA HIS A 212 1.92 16.68 -26.89
C HIS A 212 1.17 17.79 -26.17
N LYS A 213 1.89 18.85 -25.75
CA LYS A 213 1.40 20.02 -25.02
C LYS A 213 0.84 19.74 -23.61
N VAL A 214 0.76 18.49 -23.16
CA VAL A 214 0.22 18.12 -21.85
C VAL A 214 1.30 17.60 -20.93
N GLY A 215 2.04 16.54 -21.34
CA GLY A 215 3.04 15.93 -20.47
C GLY A 215 3.48 14.56 -20.95
N TYR A 216 3.67 13.65 -20.00
CA TYR A 216 4.15 12.30 -20.26
C TYR A 216 3.29 11.28 -19.51
N GLN A 217 3.24 10.08 -20.03
CA GLN A 217 2.59 8.95 -19.37
C GLN A 217 3.44 7.69 -19.56
N ILE A 218 3.23 6.72 -18.69
CA ILE A 218 3.74 5.38 -18.88
C ILE A 218 2.54 4.44 -18.94
N ARG A 219 2.46 3.63 -19.99
CA ARG A 219 1.39 2.64 -20.16
C ARG A 219 1.81 1.52 -21.09
N PHE A 220 1.22 0.38 -20.87
CA PHE A 220 1.26 -0.76 -21.77
C PHE A 220 0.00 -0.72 -22.65
N ASP A 221 0.20 -0.67 -23.97
CA ASP A 221 -0.87 -0.85 -24.95
C ASP A 221 -0.77 -2.31 -25.42
N GLU A 222 -1.84 -3.09 -25.23
CA GLU A 222 -1.97 -4.45 -25.73
C GLU A 222 -2.09 -4.47 -27.26
#